data_562f2ff883d5dc51d293847383fffc76
#
_entry.id   562f2ff883d5dc51d293847383fffc76
#
_cell.length_a   1.000
_cell.length_b   1.000
_cell.length_c   1.000
_cell.angle_alpha   90.00
_cell.angle_beta   90.00
_cell.angle_gamma   90.00
#
_symmetry.space_group_name_H-M   'P 1'
#
loop_
_entity.id
_entity.type
_entity.pdbx_description
1 polymer ?
#
loop_
_entity_poly.entity_id
_entity_poly.type
_entity_poly.pdbx_seq_one_letter_code
_entity_poly.pdbx_strand_id
1 'polypeptide(L)'
;MRLPAEQRRTQLLEVAIEIFAERGFHATSMDDIAEAAGVTKPVLYQHFPSKRALYRELLDDVDRQLTERLVVATTGATSGRERVQAGFAAYFRYVAGNRAAFRLLFGASVRNDPEFAAVAEATIDRAAELIAQLIDIDAASDHRRTLAHAMVGMAEATSRRVVNDEGEDDPDRLAGWLAEMAWFGLRGVRADELARD
;
A
#
# COMPACT_ATOMS: atom_id res chain seq x y z
N MET A 1 22.50 3.23 26.26
CA MET A 1 22.43 1.77 26.06
C MET A 1 22.49 1.50 24.55
N ARG A 2 23.34 0.60 24.08
CA ARG A 2 23.48 0.33 22.63
C ARG A 2 22.34 -0.60 22.19
N LEU A 3 21.48 -0.16 21.30
CA LEU A 3 20.41 -1.00 20.76
C LEU A 3 21.00 -2.18 19.96
N PRO A 4 20.37 -3.37 20.00
CA PRO A 4 20.68 -4.47 19.09
C PRO A 4 20.57 -4.03 17.63
N ALA A 5 21.32 -4.66 16.72
CA ALA A 5 21.41 -4.23 15.33
C ALA A 5 20.04 -4.21 14.62
N GLU A 6 19.20 -5.22 14.87
CA GLU A 6 17.85 -5.28 14.30
C GLU A 6 16.92 -4.17 14.80
N GLN A 7 16.92 -3.92 16.11
CA GLN A 7 16.14 -2.83 16.68
C GLN A 7 16.61 -1.45 16.17
N ARG A 8 17.94 -1.30 15.98
CA ARG A 8 18.48 -0.09 15.36
C ARG A 8 18.02 0.07 13.91
N ARG A 9 18.00 -1.02 13.15
CA ARG A 9 17.53 -1.02 11.78
C ARG A 9 16.06 -0.60 11.69
N THR A 10 15.19 -1.17 12.50
CA THR A 10 13.77 -0.79 12.59
C THR A 10 13.60 0.68 12.91
N GLN A 11 14.29 1.19 13.93
CA GLN A 11 14.26 2.61 14.28
C GLN A 11 14.69 3.51 13.11
N LEU A 12 15.71 3.11 12.35
CA LEU A 12 16.19 3.89 11.22
C LEU A 12 15.14 3.92 10.08
N LEU A 13 14.44 2.81 9.83
CA LEU A 13 13.34 2.74 8.87
C LEU A 13 12.15 3.62 9.29
N GLU A 14 11.75 3.56 10.57
CA GLU A 14 10.67 4.38 11.12
C GLU A 14 10.95 5.88 11.00
N VAL A 15 12.18 6.32 11.27
CA VAL A 15 12.57 7.72 11.12
C VAL A 15 12.63 8.11 9.63
N ALA A 16 13.23 7.25 8.80
CA ALA A 16 13.42 7.56 7.39
C ALA A 16 12.10 7.68 6.63
N ILE A 17 11.09 6.86 6.95
CA ILE A 17 9.79 6.91 6.27
C ILE A 17 9.10 8.27 6.47
N GLU A 18 9.16 8.84 7.67
CA GLU A 18 8.56 10.14 7.97
C GLU A 18 9.27 11.26 7.19
N ILE A 19 10.61 11.26 7.17
CA ILE A 19 11.39 12.29 6.46
C ILE A 19 11.15 12.21 4.96
N PHE A 20 11.16 11.01 4.39
CA PHE A 20 10.89 10.84 2.97
C PHE A 20 9.44 11.19 2.60
N ALA A 21 8.48 10.88 3.45
CA ALA A 21 7.07 11.24 3.22
C ALA A 21 6.84 12.75 3.27
N GLU A 22 7.60 13.47 4.11
CA GLU A 22 7.50 14.93 4.27
C GLU A 22 8.24 15.66 3.14
N ARG A 23 9.51 15.32 2.88
CA ARG A 23 10.40 16.07 2.00
C ARG A 23 10.58 15.46 0.60
N GLY A 24 10.22 14.20 0.45
CA GLY A 24 10.45 13.42 -0.78
C GLY A 24 11.89 12.90 -0.89
N PHE A 25 12.10 11.96 -1.82
CA PHE A 25 13.39 11.31 -2.01
C PHE A 25 14.52 12.28 -2.37
N HIS A 26 14.28 13.21 -3.29
CA HIS A 26 15.34 14.08 -3.82
C HIS A 26 15.84 15.12 -2.80
N ALA A 27 14.94 15.69 -2.02
CA ALA A 27 15.24 16.73 -1.04
C ALA A 27 15.80 16.19 0.28
N THR A 28 15.76 14.87 0.51
CA THR A 28 16.28 14.23 1.71
C THR A 28 17.72 13.75 1.49
N SER A 29 18.60 13.97 2.47
CA SER A 29 19.97 13.43 2.50
C SER A 29 20.11 12.33 3.56
N MET A 30 21.17 11.51 3.45
CA MET A 30 21.52 10.54 4.49
C MET A 30 21.92 11.24 5.81
N ASP A 31 22.40 12.47 5.74
CA ASP A 31 22.76 13.26 6.93
C ASP A 31 21.51 13.70 7.69
N ASP A 32 20.45 14.15 6.98
CA ASP A 32 19.16 14.50 7.60
C ASP A 32 18.56 13.31 8.35
N ILE A 33 18.62 12.12 7.75
CA ILE A 33 18.10 10.89 8.36
C ILE A 33 18.94 10.49 9.59
N ALA A 34 20.28 10.57 9.51
CA ALA A 34 21.15 10.23 10.61
C ALA A 34 20.94 11.19 11.81
N GLU A 35 20.81 12.49 11.54
CA GLU A 35 20.54 13.51 12.55
C GLU A 35 19.19 13.26 13.24
N ALA A 36 18.13 13.07 12.46
CA ALA A 36 16.79 12.82 13.00
C ALA A 36 16.71 11.50 13.80
N ALA A 37 17.45 10.48 13.39
CA ALA A 37 17.53 9.20 14.11
C ALA A 37 18.46 9.25 15.35
N GLY A 38 19.15 10.36 15.57
CA GLY A 38 20.10 10.50 16.66
C GLY A 38 21.32 9.57 16.56
N VAL A 39 21.77 9.27 15.32
CA VAL A 39 22.92 8.42 15.04
C VAL A 39 23.97 9.16 14.22
N THR A 40 25.20 8.62 14.20
CA THR A 40 26.22 9.14 13.30
C THR A 40 26.05 8.58 11.88
N LYS A 41 26.47 9.34 10.86
CA LYS A 41 26.45 8.92 9.46
C LYS A 41 27.06 7.53 9.21
N PRO A 42 28.24 7.17 9.79
CA PRO A 42 28.78 5.82 9.66
C PRO A 42 27.86 4.72 10.19
N VAL A 43 27.10 4.96 11.26
CA VAL A 43 26.14 4.00 11.80
C VAL A 43 24.98 3.78 10.81
N LEU A 44 24.46 4.83 10.19
CA LEU A 44 23.42 4.69 9.16
C LEU A 44 23.94 3.90 7.94
N TYR A 45 25.16 4.20 7.47
CA TYR A 45 25.76 3.49 6.32
C TYR A 45 26.13 2.03 6.62
N GLN A 46 26.28 1.62 7.89
CA GLN A 46 26.42 0.21 8.27
C GLN A 46 25.15 -0.60 8.00
N HIS A 47 23.99 0.05 8.07
CA HIS A 47 22.69 -0.59 7.84
C HIS A 47 22.21 -0.45 6.40
N PHE A 48 22.45 0.69 5.78
CA PHE A 48 21.96 1.02 4.42
C PHE A 48 23.09 1.64 3.59
N PRO A 49 23.55 0.95 2.54
CA PRO A 49 24.73 1.39 1.78
C PRO A 49 24.50 2.68 0.97
N SER A 50 23.24 3.07 0.75
CA SER A 50 22.89 4.30 0.04
C SER A 50 21.47 4.76 0.39
N LYS A 51 21.17 6.03 0.10
CA LYS A 51 19.81 6.59 0.21
C LYS A 51 18.80 5.80 -0.64
N ARG A 52 19.20 5.40 -1.85
CA ARG A 52 18.35 4.61 -2.75
C ARG A 52 18.07 3.22 -2.19
N ALA A 53 19.06 2.55 -1.61
CA ALA A 53 18.86 1.25 -0.96
C ALA A 53 17.92 1.34 0.26
N LEU A 54 18.06 2.38 1.07
CA LEU A 54 17.17 2.65 2.19
C LEU A 54 15.73 2.91 1.72
N TYR A 55 15.56 3.75 0.70
CA TYR A 55 14.24 4.08 0.17
C TYR A 55 13.54 2.86 -0.45
N ARG A 56 14.27 2.05 -1.20
CA ARG A 56 13.75 0.81 -1.79
C ARG A 56 13.29 -0.16 -0.70
N GLU A 57 14.08 -0.34 0.35
CA GLU A 57 13.69 -1.21 1.46
C GLU A 57 12.44 -0.73 2.19
N LEU A 58 12.26 0.60 2.31
CA LEU A 58 11.01 1.15 2.84
C LEU A 58 9.82 0.81 1.96
N LEU A 59 9.96 0.90 0.63
CA LEU A 59 8.89 0.51 -0.30
C LEU A 59 8.56 -0.98 -0.17
N ASP A 60 9.58 -1.85 -0.11
CA ASP A 60 9.40 -3.28 0.04
C ASP A 60 8.73 -3.64 1.39
N ASP A 61 9.08 -2.93 2.47
CA ASP A 61 8.48 -3.14 3.79
C ASP A 61 7.01 -2.70 3.84
N VAL A 62 6.67 -1.56 3.24
CA VAL A 62 5.28 -1.08 3.11
C VAL A 62 4.43 -2.06 2.32
N ASP A 63 4.95 -2.55 1.18
CA ASP A 63 4.27 -3.56 0.35
C ASP A 63 3.99 -4.85 1.14
N ARG A 64 5.00 -5.36 1.82
CA ARG A 64 4.88 -6.57 2.65
C ARG A 64 3.83 -6.40 3.74
N GLN A 65 3.89 -5.30 4.50
CA GLN A 65 2.94 -5.03 5.58
C GLN A 65 1.50 -4.91 5.08
N LEU A 66 1.29 -4.22 3.95
CA LEU A 66 -0.05 -4.09 3.35
C LEU A 66 -0.57 -5.45 2.89
N THR A 67 0.25 -6.20 2.17
CA THR A 67 -0.11 -7.54 1.67
C THR A 67 -0.48 -8.50 2.81
N GLU A 68 0.34 -8.58 3.87
CA GLU A 68 0.09 -9.42 5.04
C GLU A 68 -1.26 -9.08 5.71
N ARG A 69 -1.57 -7.78 5.86
CA ARG A 69 -2.84 -7.34 6.46
C ARG A 69 -4.04 -7.70 5.61
N LEU A 70 -3.94 -7.54 4.29
CA LEU A 70 -5.01 -7.94 3.36
C LEU A 70 -5.25 -9.45 3.40
N VAL A 71 -4.20 -10.26 3.36
CA VAL A 71 -4.30 -11.72 3.43
C VAL A 71 -4.96 -12.15 4.74
N VAL A 72 -4.48 -11.65 5.89
CA VAL A 72 -5.04 -12.00 7.20
C VAL A 72 -6.52 -11.62 7.29
N ALA A 73 -6.88 -10.41 6.85
CA ALA A 73 -8.25 -9.92 6.93
C ALA A 73 -9.22 -10.73 6.05
N THR A 74 -8.78 -11.15 4.86
CA THR A 74 -9.65 -11.85 3.90
C THR A 74 -9.72 -13.36 4.14
N THR A 75 -8.71 -13.97 4.77
CA THR A 75 -8.67 -15.42 5.04
C THR A 75 -9.77 -15.86 6.03
N GLY A 76 -10.14 -15.02 6.99
CA GLY A 76 -11.17 -15.34 8.00
C GLY A 76 -12.61 -15.13 7.50
N ALA A 77 -12.83 -14.58 6.31
CA ALA A 77 -14.15 -14.25 5.80
C ALA A 77 -14.88 -15.50 5.25
N THR A 78 -16.14 -15.65 5.61
CA THR A 78 -16.99 -16.82 5.27
C THR A 78 -17.78 -16.63 3.97
N SER A 79 -17.88 -15.41 3.47
CA SER A 79 -18.60 -15.08 2.23
C SER A 79 -17.82 -14.09 1.36
N GLY A 80 -18.16 -14.03 0.07
CA GLY A 80 -17.58 -13.05 -0.86
C GLY A 80 -17.82 -11.61 -0.42
N ARG A 81 -19.00 -11.31 0.13
CA ARG A 81 -19.32 -9.98 0.69
C ARG A 81 -18.42 -9.62 1.86
N GLU A 82 -18.25 -10.55 2.80
CA GLU A 82 -17.34 -10.35 3.94
C GLU A 82 -15.90 -10.16 3.50
N ARG A 83 -15.42 -10.91 2.48
CA ARG A 83 -14.06 -10.75 1.95
C ARG A 83 -13.85 -9.35 1.37
N VAL A 84 -14.78 -8.86 0.57
CA VAL A 84 -14.71 -7.50 0.00
C VAL A 84 -14.69 -6.46 1.12
N GLN A 85 -15.58 -6.59 2.10
CA GLN A 85 -15.66 -5.67 3.24
C GLN A 85 -14.39 -5.71 4.10
N ALA A 86 -13.89 -6.89 4.42
CA ALA A 86 -12.68 -7.08 5.22
C ALA A 86 -11.44 -6.54 4.51
N GLY A 87 -11.33 -6.74 3.19
CA GLY A 87 -10.24 -6.22 2.38
C GLY A 87 -10.18 -4.69 2.39
N PHE A 88 -11.29 -4.02 2.09
CA PHE A 88 -11.32 -2.55 2.15
C PHE A 88 -11.11 -2.02 3.57
N ALA A 89 -11.67 -2.66 4.61
CA ALA A 89 -11.46 -2.25 5.98
C ALA A 89 -9.98 -2.37 6.40
N ALA A 90 -9.32 -3.47 6.07
CA ALA A 90 -7.90 -3.65 6.35
C ALA A 90 -7.05 -2.61 5.64
N TYR A 91 -7.34 -2.34 4.36
CA TYR A 91 -6.64 -1.34 3.56
C TYR A 91 -6.78 0.07 4.15
N PHE A 92 -8.00 0.55 4.37
CA PHE A 92 -8.21 1.93 4.85
C PHE A 92 -7.71 2.15 6.28
N ARG A 93 -7.84 1.15 7.16
CA ARG A 93 -7.23 1.20 8.50
C ARG A 93 -5.70 1.26 8.42
N TYR A 94 -5.09 0.51 7.49
CA TYR A 94 -3.65 0.60 7.27
C TYR A 94 -3.24 1.99 6.81
N VAL A 95 -3.90 2.55 5.80
CA VAL A 95 -3.62 3.90 5.28
C VAL A 95 -3.82 4.97 6.38
N ALA A 96 -4.89 4.89 7.15
CA ALA A 96 -5.17 5.84 8.22
C ALA A 96 -4.10 5.83 9.32
N GLY A 97 -3.61 4.65 9.69
CA GLY A 97 -2.55 4.47 10.67
C GLY A 97 -1.13 4.67 10.12
N ASN A 98 -0.95 4.76 8.79
CA ASN A 98 0.36 4.79 8.14
C ASN A 98 0.39 5.77 6.96
N ARG A 99 -0.01 7.03 7.19
CA ARG A 99 -0.08 8.06 6.13
C ARG A 99 1.27 8.29 5.43
N ALA A 100 2.37 8.21 6.18
CA ALA A 100 3.72 8.30 5.63
C ALA A 100 4.02 7.17 4.64
N ALA A 101 3.63 5.93 4.97
CA ALA A 101 3.78 4.78 4.08
C ALA A 101 3.00 4.95 2.77
N PHE A 102 1.77 5.47 2.83
CA PHE A 102 0.98 5.76 1.64
C PHE A 102 1.62 6.86 0.78
N ARG A 103 2.10 7.96 1.40
CA ARG A 103 2.81 9.03 0.68
C ARG A 103 4.11 8.53 0.06
N LEU A 104 4.82 7.63 0.75
CA LEU A 104 6.03 7.02 0.24
C LEU A 104 5.75 6.17 -1.01
N LEU A 105 4.72 5.33 -1.00
CA LEU A 105 4.42 4.39 -2.09
C LEU A 105 3.75 5.06 -3.29
N PHE A 106 2.87 6.05 -3.07
CA PHE A 106 2.05 6.69 -4.11
C PHE A 106 2.36 8.18 -4.34
N GLY A 107 3.39 8.70 -3.69
CA GLY A 107 3.80 10.10 -3.78
C GLY A 107 4.48 10.47 -5.08
N ALA A 108 4.79 11.76 -5.23
CA ALA A 108 5.44 12.30 -6.43
C ALA A 108 6.83 11.71 -6.68
N SER A 109 7.58 11.38 -5.63
CA SER A 109 8.92 10.81 -5.75
C SER A 109 8.92 9.46 -6.47
N VAL A 110 7.93 8.62 -6.19
CA VAL A 110 7.76 7.32 -6.85
C VAL A 110 7.40 7.51 -8.33
N ARG A 111 6.44 8.38 -8.62
CA ARG A 111 6.01 8.62 -10.02
C ARG A 111 7.10 9.19 -10.92
N ASN A 112 8.09 9.88 -10.36
CA ASN A 112 9.15 10.57 -11.11
C ASN A 112 10.44 9.74 -11.24
N ASP A 113 10.55 8.58 -10.59
CA ASP A 113 11.70 7.68 -10.68
C ASP A 113 11.23 6.30 -11.20
N PRO A 114 11.70 5.86 -12.38
CA PRO A 114 11.24 4.60 -13.00
C PRO A 114 11.44 3.35 -12.13
N GLU A 115 12.52 3.30 -11.34
CA GLU A 115 12.77 2.16 -10.45
C GLU A 115 11.73 2.09 -9.33
N PHE A 116 11.40 3.24 -8.73
CA PHE A 116 10.41 3.29 -7.66
C PHE A 116 8.98 3.12 -8.19
N ALA A 117 8.70 3.65 -9.39
CA ALA A 117 7.42 3.42 -10.06
C ALA A 117 7.18 1.92 -10.31
N ALA A 118 8.19 1.19 -10.75
CA ALA A 118 8.09 -0.26 -10.96
C ALA A 118 7.77 -1.02 -9.66
N VAL A 119 8.30 -0.58 -8.51
CA VAL A 119 7.96 -1.19 -7.20
C VAL A 119 6.49 -0.92 -6.86
N ALA A 120 6.02 0.30 -7.02
CA ALA A 120 4.63 0.65 -6.75
C ALA A 120 3.64 -0.09 -7.68
N GLU A 121 3.97 -0.19 -8.97
CA GLU A 121 3.19 -0.97 -9.93
C GLU A 121 3.14 -2.45 -9.54
N ALA A 122 4.28 -3.05 -9.17
CA ALA A 122 4.33 -4.44 -8.71
C ALA A 122 3.52 -4.67 -7.42
N THR A 123 3.41 -3.67 -6.54
CA THR A 123 2.54 -3.73 -5.36
C THR A 123 1.07 -3.75 -5.76
N ILE A 124 0.66 -2.87 -6.70
CA ILE A 124 -0.70 -2.82 -7.24
C ILE A 124 -1.06 -4.15 -7.91
N ASP A 125 -0.17 -4.68 -8.76
CA ASP A 125 -0.40 -5.94 -9.47
C ASP A 125 -0.53 -7.13 -8.51
N ARG A 126 0.31 -7.20 -7.47
CA ARG A 126 0.20 -8.24 -6.43
C ARG A 126 -1.14 -8.16 -5.68
N ALA A 127 -1.54 -6.96 -5.27
CA ALA A 127 -2.82 -6.77 -4.61
C ALA A 127 -3.99 -7.17 -5.52
N ALA A 128 -3.96 -6.77 -6.79
CA ALA A 128 -4.97 -7.15 -7.77
C ALA A 128 -5.01 -8.66 -8.03
N GLU A 129 -3.86 -9.32 -8.12
CA GLU A 129 -3.80 -10.80 -8.30
C GLU A 129 -4.40 -11.53 -7.10
N LEU A 130 -4.08 -11.11 -5.87
CA LEU A 130 -4.69 -11.67 -4.65
C LEU A 130 -6.21 -11.47 -4.63
N ILE A 131 -6.69 -10.28 -4.98
CA ILE A 131 -8.12 -9.97 -5.03
C ILE A 131 -8.80 -10.78 -6.13
N ALA A 132 -8.21 -10.93 -7.32
CA ALA A 132 -8.77 -11.68 -8.43
C ALA A 132 -9.03 -13.16 -8.08
N GLN A 133 -8.16 -13.76 -7.25
CA GLN A 133 -8.34 -15.12 -6.74
C GLN A 133 -9.50 -15.25 -5.74
N LEU A 134 -9.85 -14.14 -5.07
CA LEU A 134 -10.93 -14.10 -4.08
C LEU A 134 -12.29 -13.75 -4.71
N ILE A 135 -12.31 -13.25 -5.96
CA ILE A 135 -13.53 -12.93 -6.70
C ILE A 135 -14.17 -14.23 -7.19
N ASP A 136 -15.28 -14.60 -6.56
CA ASP A 136 -16.06 -15.79 -6.88
C ASP A 136 -17.27 -15.40 -7.77
N ILE A 137 -17.01 -15.21 -9.06
CA ILE A 137 -17.99 -14.94 -10.11
C ILE A 137 -17.70 -15.82 -11.32
N ASP A 138 -18.75 -16.12 -12.08
CA ASP A 138 -18.63 -16.85 -13.35
C ASP A 138 -18.14 -15.89 -14.45
N ALA A 139 -16.82 -15.67 -14.49
CA ALA A 139 -16.14 -14.83 -15.46
C ALA A 139 -14.75 -15.36 -15.80
N ALA A 140 -14.24 -15.02 -16.97
CA ALA A 140 -12.89 -15.34 -17.39
C ALA A 140 -11.82 -14.75 -16.45
N SER A 141 -10.63 -15.32 -16.43
CA SER A 141 -9.56 -14.90 -15.52
C SER A 141 -9.08 -13.47 -15.76
N ASP A 142 -9.05 -13.02 -17.01
CA ASP A 142 -8.70 -11.66 -17.40
C ASP A 142 -9.78 -10.65 -16.95
N HIS A 143 -11.06 -11.02 -17.03
CA HIS A 143 -12.16 -10.22 -16.52
C HIS A 143 -12.05 -10.06 -14.99
N ARG A 144 -11.85 -11.17 -14.23
CA ARG A 144 -11.64 -11.08 -12.76
C ARG A 144 -10.44 -10.22 -12.40
N ARG A 145 -9.33 -10.32 -13.16
CA ARG A 145 -8.15 -9.46 -12.95
C ARG A 145 -8.45 -7.99 -13.21
N THR A 146 -9.19 -7.67 -14.26
CA THR A 146 -9.62 -6.29 -14.57
C THR A 146 -10.47 -5.70 -13.44
N LEU A 147 -11.43 -6.47 -12.91
CA LEU A 147 -12.26 -6.05 -11.78
C LEU A 147 -11.43 -5.84 -10.51
N ALA A 148 -10.45 -6.70 -10.26
CA ALA A 148 -9.54 -6.56 -9.12
C ALA A 148 -8.71 -5.28 -9.23
N HIS A 149 -8.14 -4.97 -10.40
CA HIS A 149 -7.44 -3.70 -10.63
C HIS A 149 -8.34 -2.48 -10.43
N ALA A 150 -9.60 -2.56 -10.88
CA ALA A 150 -10.57 -1.49 -10.62
C ALA A 150 -10.80 -1.28 -9.12
N MET A 151 -10.91 -2.36 -8.33
CA MET A 151 -11.06 -2.28 -6.87
C MET A 151 -9.83 -1.64 -6.20
N VAL A 152 -8.61 -2.03 -6.62
CA VAL A 152 -7.36 -1.42 -6.13
C VAL A 152 -7.32 0.07 -6.50
N GLY A 153 -7.66 0.42 -7.75
CA GLY A 153 -7.69 1.81 -8.21
C GLY A 153 -8.69 2.68 -7.45
N MET A 154 -9.87 2.16 -7.12
CA MET A 154 -10.84 2.87 -6.27
C MET A 154 -10.28 3.14 -4.87
N ALA A 155 -9.65 2.14 -4.26
CA ALA A 155 -9.03 2.26 -2.94
C ALA A 155 -7.91 3.30 -2.95
N GLU A 156 -7.00 3.23 -3.93
CA GLU A 156 -5.89 4.15 -4.09
C GLU A 156 -6.35 5.60 -4.32
N ALA A 157 -7.28 5.82 -5.27
CA ALA A 157 -7.79 7.14 -5.59
C ALA A 157 -8.50 7.79 -4.39
N THR A 158 -9.28 7.03 -3.63
CA THR A 158 -9.95 7.50 -2.41
C THR A 158 -8.92 7.86 -1.35
N SER A 159 -7.89 7.02 -1.15
CA SER A 159 -6.83 7.28 -0.17
C SER A 159 -5.98 8.49 -0.51
N ARG A 160 -5.71 8.77 -1.79
CA ARG A 160 -5.00 10.00 -2.20
C ARG A 160 -5.74 11.24 -1.76
N ARG A 161 -7.08 11.26 -1.88
CA ARG A 161 -7.89 12.37 -1.42
C ARG A 161 -7.79 12.52 0.09
N VAL A 162 -7.99 11.43 0.83
CA VAL A 162 -8.00 11.41 2.30
C VAL A 162 -6.65 11.78 2.90
N VAL A 163 -5.54 11.31 2.31
CA VAL A 163 -4.19 11.60 2.83
C VAL A 163 -3.77 13.03 2.54
N ASN A 164 -4.28 13.64 1.46
CA ASN A 164 -3.99 15.03 1.08
C ASN A 164 -4.93 16.04 1.76
N ASP A 165 -6.15 15.63 2.09
CA ASP A 165 -7.09 16.44 2.88
C ASP A 165 -6.80 16.23 4.37
N GLU A 166 -6.73 17.30 5.15
CA GLU A 166 -6.55 17.25 6.60
C GLU A 166 -7.84 16.79 7.35
N GLY A 167 -8.82 16.27 6.59
CA GLY A 167 -10.09 15.76 7.12
C GLY A 167 -9.91 14.46 7.91
N GLU A 168 -10.63 14.31 9.01
CA GLU A 168 -10.77 13.08 9.78
C GLU A 168 -11.80 12.15 9.10
N ASP A 169 -11.50 11.63 7.91
CA ASP A 169 -12.36 10.61 7.32
C ASP A 169 -12.23 9.31 8.11
N ASP A 170 -13.36 8.79 8.58
CA ASP A 170 -13.44 7.51 9.25
C ASP A 170 -13.08 6.36 8.27
N PRO A 171 -11.98 5.62 8.50
CA PRO A 171 -11.54 4.57 7.60
C PRO A 171 -12.57 3.45 7.44
N ASP A 172 -13.35 3.14 8.47
CA ASP A 172 -14.37 2.11 8.42
C ASP A 172 -15.59 2.55 7.59
N ARG A 173 -15.93 3.83 7.64
CA ARG A 173 -16.98 4.41 6.80
C ARG A 173 -16.59 4.38 5.33
N LEU A 174 -15.37 4.78 4.99
CA LEU A 174 -14.85 4.72 3.61
C LEU A 174 -14.82 3.29 3.10
N ALA A 175 -14.33 2.36 3.91
CA ALA A 175 -14.32 0.94 3.60
C ALA A 175 -15.72 0.42 3.31
N GLY A 176 -16.71 0.79 4.13
CA GLY A 176 -18.11 0.40 3.96
C GLY A 176 -18.67 0.85 2.61
N TRP A 177 -18.49 2.13 2.25
CA TRP A 177 -19.00 2.68 0.99
C TRP A 177 -18.37 2.02 -0.23
N LEU A 178 -17.06 1.81 -0.24
CA LEU A 178 -16.38 1.18 -1.37
C LEU A 178 -16.69 -0.33 -1.45
N ALA A 179 -16.77 -0.99 -0.31
CA ALA A 179 -17.12 -2.41 -0.25
C ALA A 179 -18.56 -2.65 -0.78
N GLU A 180 -19.51 -1.77 -0.44
CA GLU A 180 -20.87 -1.85 -0.92
C GLU A 180 -20.94 -1.65 -2.44
N MET A 181 -20.28 -0.61 -2.95
CA MET A 181 -20.21 -0.34 -4.39
C MET A 181 -19.55 -1.50 -5.15
N ALA A 182 -18.43 -2.02 -4.68
CA ALA A 182 -17.74 -3.15 -5.31
C ALA A 182 -18.59 -4.42 -5.27
N TRP A 183 -19.22 -4.72 -4.14
CA TRP A 183 -20.05 -5.91 -3.99
C TRP A 183 -21.25 -5.91 -4.92
N PHE A 184 -21.98 -4.80 -5.02
CA PHE A 184 -23.12 -4.69 -5.92
C PHE A 184 -22.70 -4.70 -7.39
N GLY A 185 -21.56 -4.10 -7.71
CA GLY A 185 -20.96 -4.17 -9.05
C GLY A 185 -20.62 -5.61 -9.44
N LEU A 186 -19.92 -6.35 -8.58
CA LEU A 186 -19.53 -7.74 -8.82
C LEU A 186 -20.75 -8.66 -9.01
N ARG A 187 -21.82 -8.46 -8.27
CA ARG A 187 -23.06 -9.24 -8.43
C ARG A 187 -23.82 -8.93 -9.72
N GLY A 188 -23.59 -7.78 -10.32
CA GLY A 188 -24.18 -7.42 -11.61
C GLY A 188 -23.40 -7.97 -12.83
N VAL A 189 -22.17 -8.45 -12.61
CA VAL A 189 -21.35 -9.06 -13.66
C VAL A 189 -21.97 -10.40 -14.06
N ARG A 190 -22.39 -10.53 -15.32
CA ARG A 190 -22.87 -11.79 -15.90
C ARG A 190 -21.73 -12.46 -16.64
N ALA A 191 -21.73 -13.80 -16.68
CA ALA A 191 -20.85 -14.58 -17.53
C ALA A 191 -20.96 -14.05 -18.97
N ASP A 192 -19.82 -13.91 -19.63
CA ASP A 192 -19.63 -13.22 -20.91
C ASP A 192 -20.72 -13.50 -21.97
N GLU A 193 -21.77 -12.69 -21.97
CA GLU A 193 -22.58 -12.49 -23.18
C GLU A 193 -21.88 -11.55 -24.18
N LEU A 194 -20.81 -10.83 -23.75
CA LEU A 194 -20.07 -9.86 -24.57
C LEU A 194 -18.95 -10.48 -25.43
N ALA A 195 -18.67 -11.76 -25.29
CA ALA A 195 -17.65 -12.46 -26.09
C ALA A 195 -18.21 -13.16 -27.34
N ARG A 196 -19.40 -12.81 -27.78
CA ARG A 196 -20.07 -13.49 -28.91
C ARG A 196 -20.45 -12.57 -30.07
N ASP A 197 -19.74 -11.47 -30.29
CA ASP A 197 -19.81 -10.68 -31.51
C ASP A 197 -18.46 -10.57 -32.21
#